data_a5e288d45a75c1e4d60347aa7859c84d
#
_entry.id   a5e288d45a75c1e4d60347aa7859c84d
#
_cell.length_a   1.000
_cell.length_b   1.000
_cell.length_c   1.000
_cell.angle_alpha   90.00
_cell.angle_beta   90.00
_cell.angle_gamma   90.00
#
_symmetry.space_group_name_H-M   'P 1'
#
loop_
_entity.id
_entity.type
_entity.pdbx_description
1 polymer ?
#
loop_
_entity_poly.entity_id
_entity_poly.type
_entity_poly.pdbx_seq_one_letter_code
_entity_poly.pdbx_strand_id
1 'polypeptide(L)'
;DDIKMLDAEINAKSAVTIIGENKVPKMSRESIAAILSEVYKWQHAWKVNDINMYLNFYSNEFKRADGSGKAAFSNTKKQIFSRKEQKTILFENLSVAPYPMMDDRKVFRVSFYQTYKSPSFSSRGEKELYIELNGDKMSILAEK
;
A
#
# COMPACT_ATOMS: atom_id res chain seq x y z
N ASP A 1 17.76 -9.84 6.30
CA ASP A 1 17.71 -8.38 6.24
C ASP A 1 16.82 -7.96 5.07
N ASP A 2 15.80 -7.16 5.35
CA ASP A 2 14.79 -6.74 4.37
C ASP A 2 15.40 -5.99 3.17
N ILE A 3 16.45 -5.20 3.41
CA ILE A 3 17.12 -4.47 2.34
C ILE A 3 17.80 -5.43 1.37
N LYS A 4 18.44 -6.48 1.86
CA LYS A 4 19.06 -7.50 1.00
C LYS A 4 18.03 -8.26 0.19
N MET A 5 16.88 -8.57 0.77
CA MET A 5 15.78 -9.22 0.05
C MET A 5 15.25 -8.34 -1.06
N LEU A 6 15.10 -7.04 -0.79
CA LEU A 6 14.64 -6.08 -1.80
C LEU A 6 15.66 -5.94 -2.93
N ASP A 7 16.95 -5.89 -2.62
CA ASP A 7 18.00 -5.81 -3.64
C ASP A 7 17.99 -7.05 -4.54
N ALA A 8 17.83 -8.24 -3.96
CA ALA A 8 17.74 -9.47 -4.73
C ALA A 8 16.51 -9.49 -5.64
N GLU A 9 15.37 -9.00 -5.13
CA GLU A 9 14.14 -8.93 -5.90
C GLU A 9 14.25 -7.92 -7.05
N ILE A 10 14.89 -6.78 -6.82
CA ILE A 10 15.15 -5.77 -7.86
C ILE A 10 16.01 -6.39 -8.97
N ASN A 11 17.10 -7.07 -8.62
CA ASN A 11 17.98 -7.68 -9.58
C ASN A 11 17.28 -8.74 -10.42
N ALA A 12 16.45 -9.57 -9.80
CA ALA A 12 15.70 -10.60 -10.50
C ALA A 12 14.68 -9.97 -11.48
N LYS A 13 13.98 -8.93 -11.07
CA LYS A 13 13.02 -8.24 -11.93
C LYS A 13 13.69 -7.48 -13.05
N SER A 14 14.84 -6.86 -12.80
CA SER A 14 15.60 -6.16 -13.82
C SER A 14 16.07 -7.12 -14.92
N ALA A 15 16.49 -8.33 -14.55
CA ALA A 15 16.86 -9.34 -15.52
C ALA A 15 15.70 -9.75 -16.44
N VAL A 16 14.49 -9.82 -15.89
CA VAL A 16 13.26 -10.12 -16.63
C VAL A 16 12.86 -8.94 -17.53
N THR A 17 12.94 -7.71 -17.02
CA THR A 17 12.50 -6.52 -17.77
C THR A 17 13.42 -6.12 -18.90
N ILE A 18 14.68 -6.58 -18.93
CA ILE A 18 15.57 -6.38 -20.07
C ILE A 18 14.95 -6.94 -21.36
N ILE A 19 14.17 -8.01 -21.27
CA ILE A 19 13.54 -8.67 -22.40
C ILE A 19 12.16 -8.07 -22.69
N GLY A 20 11.52 -7.46 -21.70
CA GLY A 20 10.19 -6.88 -21.80
C GLY A 20 10.22 -5.36 -21.94
N GLU A 21 9.03 -4.78 -22.10
CA GLU A 21 8.86 -3.33 -22.21
C GLU A 21 8.63 -2.66 -20.85
N ASN A 22 8.40 -3.46 -19.80
CA ASN A 22 8.14 -2.96 -18.44
C ASN A 22 9.42 -2.42 -17.80
N LYS A 23 9.28 -1.33 -17.07
CA LYS A 23 10.37 -0.73 -16.32
C LYS A 23 10.19 -0.99 -14.83
N VAL A 24 11.30 -1.25 -14.15
CA VAL A 24 11.32 -1.45 -12.71
C VAL A 24 11.78 -0.15 -12.05
N PRO A 25 10.99 0.42 -11.11
CA PRO A 25 11.42 1.61 -10.40
C PRO A 25 12.65 1.33 -9.55
N LYS A 26 13.49 2.34 -9.40
CA LYS A 26 14.68 2.24 -8.58
C LYS A 26 14.30 2.16 -7.10
N MET A 27 14.84 1.15 -6.41
CA MET A 27 14.73 1.05 -4.96
C MET A 27 15.92 1.72 -4.30
N SER A 28 15.67 2.84 -3.62
CA SER A 28 16.67 3.53 -2.82
C SER A 28 16.27 3.46 -1.36
N ARG A 29 17.22 3.75 -0.46
CA ARG A 29 16.90 3.84 0.97
C ARG A 29 15.88 4.93 1.24
N GLU A 30 15.96 6.04 0.50
CA GLU A 30 15.02 7.15 0.60
C GLU A 30 13.61 6.73 0.17
N SER A 31 13.50 5.96 -0.92
CA SER A 31 12.21 5.45 -1.39
C SER A 31 11.60 4.49 -0.36
N ILE A 32 12.39 3.59 0.18
CA ILE A 32 11.94 2.66 1.21
C ILE A 32 11.47 3.42 2.45
N ALA A 33 12.27 4.37 2.92
CA ALA A 33 11.92 5.18 4.10
C ALA A 33 10.63 5.97 3.88
N ALA A 34 10.45 6.56 2.70
CA ALA A 34 9.24 7.29 2.35
C ALA A 34 8.02 6.38 2.37
N ILE A 35 8.13 5.19 1.77
CA ILE A 35 7.03 4.22 1.72
C ILE A 35 6.65 3.79 3.13
N LEU A 36 7.63 3.42 3.97
CA LEU A 36 7.36 2.99 5.34
C LEU A 36 6.70 4.10 6.14
N SER A 37 7.20 5.32 6.03
CA SER A 37 6.61 6.49 6.70
C SER A 37 5.16 6.69 6.31
N GLU A 38 4.86 6.62 5.00
CA GLU A 38 3.51 6.82 4.48
C GLU A 38 2.57 5.68 4.87
N VAL A 39 3.05 4.44 4.86
CA VAL A 39 2.24 3.27 5.28
C VAL A 39 1.80 3.41 6.73
N TYR A 40 2.71 3.84 7.62
CA TYR A 40 2.36 4.02 9.03
C TYR A 40 1.50 5.24 9.29
N LYS A 41 1.62 6.31 8.48
CA LYS A 41 0.68 7.44 8.53
C LYS A 41 -0.73 7.01 8.09
N TRP A 42 -0.81 6.19 7.06
CA TRP A 42 -2.07 5.59 6.60
C TRP A 42 -2.69 4.72 7.70
N GLN A 43 -1.90 3.87 8.35
CA GLN A 43 -2.33 3.07 9.48
C GLN A 43 -2.87 3.96 10.61
N HIS A 44 -2.16 5.04 10.93
CA HIS A 44 -2.57 5.96 11.99
C HIS A 44 -3.91 6.63 11.68
N ALA A 45 -4.08 7.13 10.44
CA ALA A 45 -5.34 7.73 10.03
C ALA A 45 -6.51 6.74 10.18
N TRP A 46 -6.27 5.49 9.83
CA TRP A 46 -7.24 4.41 9.98
C TRP A 46 -7.56 4.17 11.46
N LYS A 47 -6.53 4.08 12.30
CA LYS A 47 -6.68 3.82 13.75
C LYS A 47 -7.49 4.89 14.45
N VAL A 48 -7.28 6.17 14.13
CA VAL A 48 -7.92 7.29 14.79
C VAL A 48 -9.21 7.75 14.09
N ASN A 49 -9.67 7.03 13.09
CA ASN A 49 -10.89 7.35 12.35
C ASN A 49 -10.83 8.71 11.64
N ASP A 50 -9.65 9.12 11.17
CA ASP A 50 -9.50 10.33 10.36
C ASP A 50 -9.77 9.99 8.90
N ILE A 51 -11.03 10.07 8.52
CA ILE A 51 -11.49 9.61 7.18
C ILE A 51 -10.87 10.43 6.06
N ASN A 52 -10.72 11.73 6.23
CA ASN A 52 -10.17 12.58 5.17
C ASN A 52 -8.70 12.28 4.94
N MET A 53 -7.92 12.16 6.00
CA MET A 53 -6.51 11.78 5.90
C MET A 53 -6.35 10.38 5.31
N TYR A 54 -7.18 9.44 5.76
CA TYR A 54 -7.18 8.05 5.27
C TYR A 54 -7.43 7.99 3.77
N LEU A 55 -8.50 8.65 3.30
CA LEU A 55 -8.87 8.62 1.88
C LEU A 55 -7.90 9.39 0.99
N ASN A 56 -7.17 10.36 1.52
CA ASN A 56 -6.16 11.09 0.76
C ASN A 56 -5.00 10.19 0.31
N PHE A 57 -4.79 9.06 0.97
CA PHE A 57 -3.77 8.10 0.53
C PHE A 57 -4.19 7.31 -0.70
N TYR A 58 -5.47 7.32 -1.08
CA TYR A 58 -5.99 6.52 -2.18
C TYR A 58 -6.01 7.32 -3.47
N SER A 59 -5.45 6.73 -4.52
CA SER A 59 -5.46 7.32 -5.87
C SER A 59 -6.89 7.39 -6.40
N ASN A 60 -7.16 8.37 -7.27
CA ASN A 60 -8.42 8.41 -8.01
C ASN A 60 -8.58 7.21 -8.95
N GLU A 61 -7.48 6.55 -9.29
CA GLU A 61 -7.46 5.33 -10.10
C GLU A 61 -7.68 4.07 -9.28
N PHE A 62 -7.86 4.20 -7.96
CA PHE A 62 -7.94 3.05 -7.04
C PHE A 62 -9.00 2.05 -7.48
N LYS A 63 -8.63 0.76 -7.45
CA LYS A 63 -9.53 -0.37 -7.71
C LYS A 63 -9.37 -1.43 -6.63
N ARG A 64 -10.51 -1.98 -6.19
CA ARG A 64 -10.54 -3.16 -5.33
C ARG A 64 -10.51 -4.42 -6.19
N ALA A 65 -10.29 -5.57 -5.54
CA ALA A 65 -10.26 -6.86 -6.22
C ALA A 65 -11.56 -7.16 -7.00
N ASP A 66 -12.71 -6.66 -6.52
CA ASP A 66 -14.01 -6.82 -7.17
C ASP A 66 -14.24 -5.83 -8.32
N GLY A 67 -13.27 -4.95 -8.61
CA GLY A 67 -13.36 -3.95 -9.67
C GLY A 67 -14.01 -2.65 -9.27
N SER A 68 -14.51 -2.53 -8.03
CA SER A 68 -15.11 -1.28 -7.56
C SER A 68 -14.04 -0.20 -7.38
N GLY A 69 -14.40 1.05 -7.64
CA GLY A 69 -13.50 2.18 -7.61
C GLY A 69 -13.52 2.96 -6.30
N LYS A 70 -12.82 4.10 -6.30
CA LYS A 70 -12.62 4.93 -5.12
C LYS A 70 -13.93 5.46 -4.53
N ALA A 71 -14.92 5.81 -5.36
CA ALA A 71 -16.19 6.38 -4.88
C ALA A 71 -16.93 5.38 -3.99
N ALA A 72 -17.12 4.15 -4.46
CA ALA A 72 -17.81 3.10 -3.69
C ALA A 72 -17.03 2.76 -2.43
N PHE A 73 -15.72 2.64 -2.53
CA PHE A 73 -14.82 2.39 -1.41
C PHE A 73 -14.94 3.49 -0.34
N SER A 74 -14.92 4.75 -0.78
CA SER A 74 -15.03 5.91 0.12
C SER A 74 -16.34 5.90 0.89
N ASN A 75 -17.45 5.61 0.22
CA ASN A 75 -18.76 5.55 0.88
C ASN A 75 -18.81 4.48 1.96
N THR A 76 -18.29 3.29 1.67
CA THR A 76 -18.20 2.20 2.65
C THR A 76 -17.35 2.60 3.85
N LYS A 77 -16.19 3.19 3.61
CA LYS A 77 -15.27 3.57 4.69
C LYS A 77 -15.83 4.72 5.54
N LYS A 78 -16.52 5.67 4.94
CA LYS A 78 -17.16 6.76 5.69
C LYS A 78 -18.17 6.21 6.68
N GLN A 79 -18.95 5.21 6.31
CA GLN A 79 -19.90 4.55 7.20
C GLN A 79 -19.19 3.85 8.35
N ILE A 80 -18.13 3.11 8.07
CA ILE A 80 -17.36 2.39 9.09
C ILE A 80 -16.71 3.38 10.07
N PHE A 81 -16.06 4.42 9.54
CA PHE A 81 -15.36 5.40 10.37
C PHE A 81 -16.31 6.24 11.23
N SER A 82 -17.55 6.44 10.77
CA SER A 82 -18.55 7.20 11.53
C SER A 82 -18.93 6.55 12.86
N ARG A 83 -18.70 5.25 13.00
CA ARG A 83 -18.94 4.51 14.24
C ARG A 83 -17.93 4.89 15.33
N LYS A 84 -16.79 5.49 14.95
CA LYS A 84 -15.71 5.93 15.85
C LYS A 84 -15.26 4.84 16.81
N GLU A 85 -15.27 3.59 16.34
CA GLU A 85 -14.82 2.47 17.15
C GLU A 85 -13.32 2.52 17.37
N GLN A 86 -12.88 2.10 18.54
CA GLN A 86 -11.48 1.94 18.85
C GLN A 86 -10.94 0.73 18.09
N LYS A 87 -9.80 0.91 17.41
CA LYS A 87 -9.23 -0.12 16.55
C LYS A 87 -7.83 -0.49 16.98
N THR A 88 -7.52 -1.78 16.90
CA THR A 88 -6.14 -2.28 16.95
C THR A 88 -5.78 -2.72 15.54
N ILE A 89 -4.72 -2.15 14.98
CA ILE A 89 -4.25 -2.47 13.64
C ILE A 89 -2.75 -2.72 13.72
N LEU A 90 -2.35 -3.95 13.40
CA LEU A 90 -0.95 -4.37 13.44
C LEU A 90 -0.52 -4.86 12.07
N PHE A 91 0.67 -4.46 11.66
CA PHE A 91 1.31 -4.95 10.44
C PHE A 91 2.57 -5.71 10.82
N GLU A 92 2.69 -6.94 10.34
CA GLU A 92 3.84 -7.80 10.59
C GLU A 92 4.45 -8.24 9.25
N ASN A 93 5.75 -8.49 9.25
CA ASN A 93 6.49 -8.99 8.09
C ASN A 93 6.31 -8.08 6.86
N LEU A 94 6.38 -6.77 7.08
CA LEU A 94 6.21 -5.80 6.02
C LEU A 94 7.38 -5.86 5.05
N SER A 95 7.07 -6.00 3.77
CA SER A 95 8.07 -6.01 2.70
C SER A 95 7.63 -5.08 1.57
N VAL A 96 8.63 -4.53 0.87
CA VAL A 96 8.40 -3.61 -0.26
C VAL A 96 9.19 -4.13 -1.45
N ALA A 97 8.54 -4.21 -2.59
CA ALA A 97 9.17 -4.65 -3.84
C ALA A 97 8.77 -3.71 -4.98
N PRO A 98 9.69 -3.45 -5.93
CA PRO A 98 9.30 -2.68 -7.10
C PRO A 98 8.34 -3.48 -7.96
N TYR A 99 7.39 -2.78 -8.58
CA TYR A 99 6.41 -3.39 -9.47
C TYR A 99 6.64 -2.88 -10.89
N PRO A 100 6.90 -3.77 -11.87
CA PRO A 100 7.20 -3.34 -13.24
C PRO A 100 6.01 -2.66 -13.89
N MET A 101 6.24 -1.50 -14.52
CA MET A 101 5.26 -0.75 -15.27
C MET A 101 5.79 -0.48 -16.67
N MET A 102 4.88 -0.30 -17.63
CA MET A 102 5.25 0.03 -19.01
C MET A 102 5.69 1.48 -19.18
N ASP A 103 5.34 2.34 -18.22
CA ASP A 103 5.70 3.75 -18.22
C ASP A 103 6.73 4.04 -17.10
N ASP A 104 7.03 5.32 -16.87
CA ASP A 104 8.03 5.74 -15.88
C ASP A 104 7.43 5.88 -14.46
N ARG A 105 6.24 5.38 -14.23
CA ARG A 105 5.58 5.44 -12.92
C ARG A 105 6.35 4.60 -11.90
N LYS A 106 6.51 5.14 -10.71
CA LYS A 106 7.21 4.46 -9.61
C LYS A 106 6.19 3.72 -8.75
N VAL A 107 5.92 2.47 -9.13
CA VAL A 107 4.95 1.63 -8.45
C VAL A 107 5.66 0.53 -7.66
N PHE A 108 5.17 0.28 -6.46
CA PHE A 108 5.72 -0.71 -5.55
C PHE A 108 4.60 -1.58 -5.00
N ARG A 109 4.93 -2.82 -4.69
CA ARG A 109 4.06 -3.73 -3.95
C ARG A 109 4.51 -3.74 -2.49
N VAL A 110 3.60 -3.43 -1.58
CA VAL A 110 3.83 -3.49 -0.14
C VAL A 110 3.01 -4.67 0.39
N SER A 111 3.69 -5.64 1.00
CA SER A 111 3.06 -6.86 1.51
C SER A 111 3.25 -6.95 3.02
N PHE A 112 2.23 -7.40 3.72
CA PHE A 112 2.31 -7.57 5.16
C PHE A 112 1.20 -8.48 5.66
N TYR A 113 1.37 -9.02 6.86
CA TYR A 113 0.32 -9.73 7.57
C TYR A 113 -0.41 -8.72 8.46
N GLN A 114 -1.71 -8.57 8.25
CA GLN A 114 -2.53 -7.59 8.95
C GLN A 114 -3.38 -8.25 10.02
N THR A 115 -3.37 -7.69 11.22
CA THR A 115 -4.33 -7.99 12.27
C THR A 115 -5.18 -6.74 12.48
N TYR A 116 -6.50 -6.91 12.36
CA TYR A 116 -7.46 -5.83 12.59
C TYR A 116 -8.44 -6.25 13.65
N LYS A 117 -8.67 -5.39 14.64
CA LYS A 117 -9.64 -5.62 15.71
C LYS A 117 -10.41 -4.35 16.02
N SER A 118 -11.73 -4.46 16.07
CA SER A 118 -12.61 -3.44 16.63
C SER A 118 -13.69 -4.17 17.47
N PRO A 119 -14.50 -3.45 18.23
CA PRO A 119 -15.59 -4.08 19.00
C PRO A 119 -16.55 -4.89 18.14
N SER A 120 -16.80 -4.46 16.89
CA SER A 120 -17.78 -5.11 16.02
C SER A 120 -17.18 -6.12 15.04
N PHE A 121 -15.86 -6.13 14.86
CA PHE A 121 -15.25 -6.95 13.81
C PHE A 121 -13.77 -7.21 14.08
N SER A 122 -13.31 -8.40 13.71
CA SER A 122 -11.88 -8.71 13.72
C SER A 122 -11.52 -9.57 12.53
N SER A 123 -10.32 -9.37 12.00
CA SER A 123 -9.79 -10.15 10.89
C SER A 123 -8.28 -10.23 10.95
N ARG A 124 -7.73 -11.27 10.32
CA ARG A 124 -6.28 -11.47 10.14
C ARG A 124 -6.04 -12.04 8.77
N GLY A 125 -4.95 -11.66 8.14
CA GLY A 125 -4.56 -12.23 6.87
C GLY A 125 -3.49 -11.45 6.16
N GLU A 126 -3.03 -12.04 5.07
CA GLU A 126 -2.07 -11.42 4.17
C GLU A 126 -2.73 -10.27 3.42
N LYS A 127 -2.00 -9.17 3.30
CA LYS A 127 -2.43 -7.99 2.56
C LYS A 127 -1.35 -7.55 1.59
N GLU A 128 -1.78 -7.07 0.43
CA GLU A 128 -0.91 -6.43 -0.55
C GLU A 128 -1.50 -5.09 -0.96
N LEU A 129 -0.65 -4.07 -0.94
CA LEU A 129 -0.97 -2.76 -1.50
C LEU A 129 -0.10 -2.54 -2.73
N TYR A 130 -0.70 -2.02 -3.78
CA TYR A 130 0.04 -1.52 -4.94
C TYR A 130 -0.01 -0.01 -4.86
N ILE A 131 1.16 0.60 -4.69
CA ILE A 131 1.27 2.03 -4.43
C ILE A 131 2.15 2.73 -5.46
N GLU A 132 1.82 3.97 -5.73
CA GLU A 132 2.68 4.85 -6.52
C GLU A 132 3.34 5.85 -5.60
N LEU A 133 4.65 6.05 -5.77
CA LEU A 133 5.41 7.02 -5.00
C LEU A 133 5.66 8.25 -5.87
N ASN A 134 5.13 9.38 -5.43
CA ASN A 134 5.32 10.68 -6.08
C ASN A 134 6.13 11.56 -5.13
N GLY A 135 7.45 11.66 -5.39
CA GLY A 135 8.35 12.26 -4.41
C GLY A 135 8.37 11.41 -3.15
N ASP A 136 7.93 11.97 -2.03
CA ASP A 136 7.80 11.27 -0.75
C ASP A 136 6.36 10.92 -0.39
N LYS A 137 5.41 11.08 -1.33
CA LYS A 137 3.98 10.84 -1.10
C LYS A 137 3.54 9.55 -1.76
N MET A 138 2.75 8.78 -1.03
CA MET A 138 2.21 7.50 -1.47
C MET A 138 0.76 7.66 -1.93
N SER A 139 0.44 7.04 -3.08
CA SER A 139 -0.94 6.88 -3.54
C SER A 139 -1.24 5.40 -3.70
N ILE A 140 -2.30 4.92 -3.06
CA ILE A 140 -2.70 3.52 -3.15
C ILE A 140 -3.51 3.32 -4.42
N LEU A 141 -3.02 2.42 -5.28
CA LEU A 141 -3.64 2.12 -6.58
C LEU A 141 -4.57 0.91 -6.49
N ALA A 142 -4.24 -0.05 -5.63
CA ALA A 142 -5.01 -1.28 -5.47
C ALA A 142 -4.70 -1.95 -4.13
N GLU A 143 -5.65 -2.74 -3.65
CA GLU A 143 -5.52 -3.58 -2.46
C GLU A 143 -5.93 -5.01 -2.81
N LYS A 144 -5.22 -5.96 -2.26
CA LYS A 144 -5.57 -7.39 -2.37
C LYS A 144 -5.53 -8.09 -1.03
#